data_4def70a9a7738875eb56b06d0200b962
#
_entry.id   4def70a9a7738875eb56b06d0200b962
#
_cell.length_a   1.000
_cell.length_b   1.000
_cell.length_c   1.000
_cell.angle_alpha   90.00
_cell.angle_beta   90.00
_cell.angle_gamma   90.00
#
_symmetry.space_group_name_H-M   'P 1'
#
loop_
_entity.id
_entity.type
_entity.pdbx_description
1 polymer ?
#
loop_
_entity_poly.entity_id
_entity_poly.type
_entity_poly.pdbx_seq_one_letter_code
_entity_poly.pdbx_strand_id
1 'polypeptide(L)'
;MGKDGKKKKELGDKEIRRAFLERNKDFFKKNIFANEFGINSTNVVDFASFDFDRNIFYGFEIKSPKDNLTRLYKQLTAYSTFFNIVYLIVHDKHLDEAMEMINKYDHFRKIGVIRLDDSLNFEEIKQASMYKPFFDLFIRNLEMEDVRNLCEANGIPTIGYNKKQLTMRLKTIISVQQMYDGIRHKLEKYHVKKCPNCGSNLFYNRREGSDTMSVCFECGWECINEATGKKFFS
;
A
#
# COMPACT_ATOMS: atom_id res chain seq x y z
N MET A 1 -11.39 33.39 36.05
CA MET A 1 -12.03 32.51 35.03
C MET A 1 -10.94 32.03 34.09
N GLY A 2 -10.35 30.89 34.42
CA GLY A 2 -9.30 30.26 33.58
C GLY A 2 -9.95 29.52 32.43
N LYS A 3 -9.62 29.90 31.20
CA LYS A 3 -9.94 29.13 30.02
C LYS A 3 -8.87 28.02 29.89
N ASP A 4 -9.14 26.84 30.45
CA ASP A 4 -8.44 25.61 30.10
C ASP A 4 -8.81 25.22 28.67
N GLY A 5 -8.17 25.84 27.72
CA GLY A 5 -8.18 25.41 26.35
C GLY A 5 -7.31 24.13 26.23
N LYS A 6 -7.87 22.97 26.55
CA LYS A 6 -7.25 21.69 26.18
C LYS A 6 -7.02 21.73 24.66
N LYS A 7 -5.79 21.89 24.22
CA LYS A 7 -5.41 21.70 22.81
C LYS A 7 -5.91 20.31 22.40
N LYS A 8 -6.89 20.26 21.52
CA LYS A 8 -7.40 19.01 20.94
C LYS A 8 -6.20 18.31 20.32
N LYS A 9 -5.89 17.10 20.78
CA LYS A 9 -4.77 16.31 20.24
C LYS A 9 -5.07 16.04 18.78
N GLU A 10 -4.28 16.58 17.88
CA GLU A 10 -4.42 16.31 16.45
C GLU A 10 -4.24 14.81 16.18
N LEU A 11 -5.11 14.26 15.34
CA LEU A 11 -5.06 12.84 14.94
C LEU A 11 -3.70 12.49 14.32
N GLY A 12 -3.13 11.39 14.79
CA GLY A 12 -1.91 10.83 14.23
C GLY A 12 -2.20 9.77 13.18
N ASP A 13 -1.22 9.51 12.33
CA ASP A 13 -1.29 8.48 11.30
C ASP A 13 -1.69 7.10 11.86
N LYS A 14 -1.16 6.73 13.04
CA LYS A 14 -1.46 5.44 13.69
C LYS A 14 -2.94 5.26 14.04
N GLU A 15 -3.55 6.30 14.62
CA GLU A 15 -4.96 6.26 14.99
C GLU A 15 -5.84 6.12 13.75
N ILE A 16 -5.49 6.84 12.68
CA ILE A 16 -6.21 6.80 11.40
C ILE A 16 -6.09 5.41 10.76
N ARG A 17 -4.87 4.88 10.63
CA ARG A 17 -4.62 3.54 10.07
C ARG A 17 -5.41 2.48 10.81
N ARG A 18 -5.38 2.54 12.14
CA ARG A 18 -6.11 1.62 13.00
C ARG A 18 -7.61 1.68 12.72
N ALA A 19 -8.20 2.87 12.77
CA ALA A 19 -9.63 3.05 12.57
C ALA A 19 -10.08 2.62 11.15
N PHE A 20 -9.26 2.89 10.13
CA PHE A 20 -9.53 2.47 8.75
C PHE A 20 -9.53 0.95 8.59
N LEU A 21 -8.54 0.26 9.14
CA LEU A 21 -8.46 -1.20 9.11
C LEU A 21 -9.63 -1.84 9.87
N GLU A 22 -9.99 -1.30 11.05
CA GLU A 22 -11.11 -1.81 11.85
C GLU A 22 -12.44 -1.70 11.12
N ARG A 23 -12.69 -0.54 10.50
CA ARG A 23 -13.90 -0.32 9.70
C ARG A 23 -13.99 -1.25 8.49
N ASN A 24 -12.86 -1.57 7.89
CA ASN A 24 -12.79 -2.37 6.66
C ASN A 24 -12.23 -3.78 6.91
N LYS A 25 -12.33 -4.30 8.15
CA LYS A 25 -11.73 -5.59 8.53
C LYS A 25 -12.18 -6.76 7.66
N ASP A 26 -13.44 -6.80 7.25
CA ASP A 26 -13.98 -7.90 6.44
C ASP A 26 -13.39 -7.89 5.02
N PHE A 27 -13.13 -6.70 4.46
CA PHE A 27 -12.42 -6.55 3.20
C PHE A 27 -10.98 -7.06 3.34
N PHE A 28 -10.24 -6.59 4.35
CA PHE A 28 -8.84 -6.97 4.53
C PHE A 28 -8.65 -8.44 4.97
N LYS A 29 -9.63 -9.05 5.66
CA LYS A 29 -9.58 -10.47 6.03
C LYS A 29 -9.73 -11.41 4.83
N LYS A 30 -10.46 -11.01 3.80
CA LYS A 30 -10.65 -11.81 2.58
C LYS A 30 -9.47 -11.71 1.62
N ASN A 31 -8.68 -10.66 1.74
CA ASN A 31 -7.60 -10.31 0.82
C ASN A 31 -6.23 -10.48 1.50
N ILE A 32 -5.18 -10.69 0.71
CA ILE A 32 -3.84 -10.46 1.22
C ILE A 32 -3.62 -8.96 1.28
N PHE A 33 -3.07 -8.47 2.38
CA PHE A 33 -2.73 -7.07 2.48
C PHE A 33 -1.35 -6.85 3.11
N ALA A 34 -0.74 -5.73 2.78
CA ALA A 34 0.54 -5.29 3.33
C ALA A 34 0.45 -3.83 3.75
N ASN A 35 1.04 -3.51 4.91
CA ASN A 35 1.28 -2.14 5.34
C ASN A 35 2.58 -1.64 4.71
N GLU A 36 2.62 -0.34 4.37
CA GLU A 36 3.82 0.32 3.86
C GLU A 36 4.46 -0.44 2.69
N PHE A 37 3.66 -0.74 1.68
CA PHE A 37 4.11 -1.50 0.54
C PHE A 37 4.93 -0.64 -0.43
N GLY A 38 6.21 -1.01 -0.61
CA GLY A 38 7.12 -0.35 -1.54
C GLY A 38 6.77 -0.65 -3.00
N ILE A 39 6.48 0.40 -3.76
CA ILE A 39 6.27 0.32 -5.21
C ILE A 39 7.60 0.44 -5.94
N ASN A 40 8.44 1.35 -5.47
CA ASN A 40 9.79 1.59 -5.96
C ASN A 40 10.64 2.20 -4.84
N SER A 41 11.88 2.55 -5.13
CA SER A 41 12.82 3.12 -4.14
C SER A 41 12.35 4.43 -3.47
N THR A 42 11.35 5.11 -4.04
CA THR A 42 10.90 6.43 -3.58
C THR A 42 9.43 6.50 -3.17
N ASN A 43 8.62 5.52 -3.58
CA ASN A 43 7.18 5.51 -3.33
C ASN A 43 6.78 4.27 -2.54
N VAL A 44 6.21 4.54 -1.37
CA VAL A 44 5.61 3.55 -0.47
C VAL A 44 4.16 3.95 -0.28
N VAL A 45 3.24 3.02 -0.53
CA VAL A 45 1.82 3.21 -0.26
C VAL A 45 1.49 2.73 1.14
N ASP A 46 0.59 3.41 1.83
CA ASP A 46 0.25 3.10 3.21
C ASP A 46 -0.34 1.69 3.38
N PHE A 47 -1.25 1.32 2.49
CA PHE A 47 -1.76 -0.05 2.39
C PHE A 47 -1.83 -0.52 0.95
N ALA A 48 -1.43 -1.76 0.73
CA ALA A 48 -1.70 -2.50 -0.50
C ALA A 48 -2.55 -3.73 -0.18
N SER A 49 -3.53 -4.04 -1.01
CA SER A 49 -4.37 -5.23 -0.84
C SER A 49 -4.63 -5.91 -2.17
N PHE A 50 -4.61 -7.24 -2.19
CA PHE A 50 -4.88 -8.02 -3.38
C PHE A 50 -6.10 -8.94 -3.19
N ASP A 51 -7.10 -8.73 -4.03
CA ASP A 51 -8.30 -9.57 -4.14
C ASP A 51 -8.04 -10.67 -5.19
N PHE A 52 -7.87 -11.90 -4.71
CA PHE A 52 -7.58 -13.04 -5.59
C PHE A 52 -8.76 -13.48 -6.43
N ASP A 53 -9.96 -13.33 -5.91
CA ASP A 53 -11.17 -13.78 -6.61
C ASP A 53 -11.40 -12.92 -7.86
N ARG A 54 -11.03 -11.64 -7.77
CA ARG A 54 -11.24 -10.65 -8.84
C ARG A 54 -9.96 -10.27 -9.58
N ASN A 55 -8.79 -10.71 -9.11
CA ASN A 55 -7.49 -10.26 -9.60
C ASN A 55 -7.35 -8.72 -9.58
N ILE A 56 -7.73 -8.10 -8.46
CA ILE A 56 -7.68 -6.64 -8.29
C ILE A 56 -6.64 -6.28 -7.23
N PHE A 57 -5.73 -5.40 -7.60
CA PHE A 57 -4.72 -4.86 -6.72
C PHE A 57 -5.09 -3.44 -6.29
N TYR A 58 -5.28 -3.24 -5.00
CA TYR A 58 -5.69 -1.99 -4.38
C TYR A 58 -4.51 -1.29 -3.72
N GLY A 59 -4.44 0.03 -3.86
CA GLY A 59 -3.55 0.91 -3.11
C GLY A 59 -4.35 1.95 -2.35
N PHE A 60 -3.99 2.17 -1.07
CA PHE A 60 -4.63 3.15 -0.19
C PHE A 60 -3.56 4.07 0.38
N GLU A 61 -3.70 5.36 0.13
CA GLU A 61 -2.84 6.42 0.69
C GLU A 61 -3.61 7.22 1.72
N ILE A 62 -2.97 7.52 2.85
CA ILE A 62 -3.56 8.30 3.94
C ILE A 62 -2.88 9.67 4.02
N LYS A 63 -3.69 10.70 4.15
CA LYS A 63 -3.26 12.06 4.46
C LYS A 63 -3.92 12.54 5.74
N SER A 64 -3.18 12.46 6.84
CA SER A 64 -3.58 12.94 8.15
C SER A 64 -3.60 14.48 8.22
N PRO A 65 -4.20 15.10 9.26
CA PRO A 65 -4.17 16.56 9.41
C PRO A 65 -2.75 17.12 9.61
N LYS A 66 -1.75 16.27 9.93
CA LYS A 66 -0.35 16.67 10.12
C LYS A 66 0.48 16.61 8.85
N ASP A 67 -0.03 15.96 7.82
CA ASP A 67 0.67 15.83 6.56
C ASP A 67 0.66 17.14 5.77
N ASN A 68 1.48 17.16 4.72
CA ASN A 68 1.38 18.12 3.64
C ASN A 68 1.18 17.38 2.31
N LEU A 69 0.65 18.06 1.32
CA LEU A 69 0.35 17.45 0.03
C LEU A 69 1.46 17.62 -1.02
N THR A 70 2.63 18.12 -0.66
CA THR A 70 3.72 18.43 -1.60
C THR A 70 4.17 17.23 -2.44
N ARG A 71 4.09 16.02 -1.88
CA ARG A 71 4.44 14.77 -2.57
C ARG A 71 3.27 14.05 -3.20
N LEU A 72 2.02 14.48 -2.90
CA LEU A 72 0.81 13.75 -3.27
C LEU A 72 0.71 13.52 -4.77
N TYR A 73 1.01 14.53 -5.60
CA TYR A 73 1.00 14.38 -7.06
C TYR A 73 1.89 13.23 -7.53
N LYS A 74 3.14 13.16 -7.04
CA LYS A 74 4.09 12.10 -7.41
C LYS A 74 3.64 10.73 -6.91
N GLN A 75 3.11 10.66 -5.69
CA GLN A 75 2.57 9.45 -5.09
C GLN A 75 1.40 8.93 -5.93
N LEU A 76 0.38 9.74 -6.18
CA LEU A 76 -0.80 9.34 -6.95
C LEU A 76 -0.45 8.95 -8.39
N THR A 77 0.53 9.63 -9.02
CA THR A 77 1.04 9.24 -10.35
C THR A 77 1.65 7.84 -10.31
N ALA A 78 2.48 7.53 -9.32
CA ALA A 78 3.07 6.20 -9.19
C ALA A 78 1.98 5.14 -8.90
N TYR A 79 1.02 5.45 -8.04
CA TYR A 79 -0.04 4.52 -7.64
C TYR A 79 -1.00 4.21 -8.79
N SER A 80 -1.43 5.22 -9.55
CA SER A 80 -2.33 5.05 -10.70
C SER A 80 -1.71 4.21 -11.83
N THR A 81 -0.39 4.07 -11.84
CA THR A 81 0.31 3.22 -12.82
C THR A 81 0.57 1.81 -12.30
N PHE A 82 0.50 1.61 -10.98
CA PHE A 82 0.86 0.36 -10.34
C PHE A 82 -0.35 -0.46 -9.86
N PHE A 83 -1.36 0.20 -9.30
CA PHE A 83 -2.57 -0.45 -8.78
C PHE A 83 -3.73 -0.42 -9.77
N ASN A 84 -4.63 -1.42 -9.67
CA ASN A 84 -5.90 -1.42 -10.38
C ASN A 84 -6.86 -0.39 -9.80
N ILE A 85 -6.91 -0.29 -8.49
CA ILE A 85 -7.78 0.62 -7.73
C ILE A 85 -6.91 1.42 -6.78
N VAL A 86 -7.08 2.73 -6.76
CA VAL A 86 -6.38 3.64 -5.85
C VAL A 86 -7.41 4.43 -5.07
N TYR A 87 -7.25 4.45 -3.75
CA TYR A 87 -8.00 5.32 -2.86
C TYR A 87 -7.06 6.28 -2.12
N LEU A 88 -7.45 7.53 -2.09
CA LEU A 88 -6.88 8.54 -1.20
C LEU A 88 -7.82 8.74 -0.01
N ILE A 89 -7.32 8.45 1.19
CA ILE A 89 -8.00 8.73 2.46
C ILE A 89 -7.44 10.06 2.95
N VAL A 90 -8.26 11.08 2.97
CA VAL A 90 -7.78 12.45 3.24
C VAL A 90 -8.60 13.12 4.32
N HIS A 91 -7.89 13.73 5.30
CA HIS A 91 -8.52 14.49 6.36
C HIS A 91 -9.14 15.78 5.81
N ASP A 92 -10.25 16.22 6.42
CA ASP A 92 -11.01 17.43 6.08
C ASP A 92 -10.12 18.65 5.82
N LYS A 93 -9.09 18.82 6.61
CA LYS A 93 -8.10 19.92 6.49
C LYS A 93 -7.48 20.04 5.10
N HIS A 94 -7.33 18.91 4.39
CA HIS A 94 -6.65 18.83 3.10
C HIS A 94 -7.59 18.43 1.95
N LEU A 95 -8.89 18.27 2.25
CA LEU A 95 -9.84 17.70 1.29
C LEU A 95 -9.96 18.56 0.02
N ASP A 96 -10.15 19.87 0.17
CA ASP A 96 -10.35 20.78 -0.97
C ASP A 96 -9.11 20.80 -1.88
N GLU A 97 -7.91 20.93 -1.31
CA GLU A 97 -6.64 20.91 -2.06
C GLU A 97 -6.42 19.58 -2.79
N ALA A 98 -6.73 18.46 -2.14
CA ALA A 98 -6.62 17.13 -2.74
C ALA A 98 -7.62 16.95 -3.89
N MET A 99 -8.85 17.39 -3.71
CA MET A 99 -9.91 17.33 -4.73
C MET A 99 -9.59 18.22 -5.93
N GLU A 100 -9.07 19.43 -5.71
CA GLU A 100 -8.60 20.30 -6.78
C GLU A 100 -7.52 19.60 -7.61
N MET A 101 -6.52 19.00 -6.96
CA MET A 101 -5.46 18.24 -7.62
C MET A 101 -6.02 17.07 -8.44
N ILE A 102 -6.92 16.26 -7.86
CA ILE A 102 -7.50 15.11 -8.54
C ILE A 102 -8.33 15.53 -9.75
N ASN A 103 -9.07 16.62 -9.66
CA ASN A 103 -9.91 17.11 -10.75
C ASN A 103 -9.11 17.81 -11.86
N LYS A 104 -7.97 18.38 -11.53
CA LYS A 104 -7.08 19.08 -12.48
C LYS A 104 -6.44 18.13 -13.49
N TYR A 105 -6.15 16.90 -13.10
CA TYR A 105 -5.39 15.97 -13.94
C TYR A 105 -6.25 14.77 -14.36
N ASP A 106 -6.44 14.59 -15.66
CA ASP A 106 -7.26 13.53 -16.24
C ASP A 106 -6.86 12.12 -15.79
N HIS A 107 -5.57 11.88 -15.62
CA HIS A 107 -5.07 10.57 -15.17
C HIS A 107 -5.42 10.26 -13.71
N PHE A 108 -5.86 11.24 -12.91
CA PHE A 108 -6.36 11.03 -11.56
C PHE A 108 -7.88 10.86 -11.45
N ARG A 109 -8.62 11.00 -12.55
CA ARG A 109 -10.10 10.89 -12.53
C ARG A 109 -10.62 9.57 -11.97
N LYS A 110 -9.80 8.53 -12.00
CA LYS A 110 -10.16 7.19 -11.50
C LYS A 110 -9.81 6.96 -10.03
N ILE A 111 -9.11 7.87 -9.38
CA ILE A 111 -8.79 7.78 -7.97
C ILE A 111 -10.05 8.00 -7.15
N GLY A 112 -10.33 7.06 -6.24
CA GLY A 112 -11.37 7.20 -5.24
C GLY A 112 -10.90 8.11 -4.10
N VAL A 113 -11.83 8.79 -3.45
CA VAL A 113 -11.53 9.66 -2.32
C VAL A 113 -12.44 9.31 -1.15
N ILE A 114 -11.83 9.04 -0.02
CA ILE A 114 -12.48 8.81 1.25
C ILE A 114 -12.12 9.99 2.17
N ARG A 115 -13.13 10.73 2.53
CA ARG A 115 -13.04 11.83 3.50
C ARG A 115 -12.87 11.26 4.90
N LEU A 116 -12.05 11.89 5.72
CA LEU A 116 -11.83 11.57 7.12
C LEU A 116 -12.02 12.83 7.97
N ASP A 117 -12.84 12.74 9.01
CA ASP A 117 -13.01 13.81 9.97
C ASP A 117 -12.20 13.61 11.28
N ASP A 118 -12.21 14.62 12.16
CA ASP A 118 -11.58 14.59 13.50
C ASP A 118 -12.11 13.48 14.42
N SER A 119 -13.29 12.91 14.13
CA SER A 119 -13.94 11.86 14.92
C SER A 119 -13.68 10.47 14.36
N LEU A 120 -12.78 10.35 13.37
CA LEU A 120 -12.46 9.10 12.66
C LEU A 120 -13.67 8.52 11.89
N ASN A 121 -14.59 9.37 11.42
CA ASN A 121 -15.59 8.95 10.46
C ASN A 121 -14.99 8.98 9.05
N PHE A 122 -15.23 7.90 8.30
CA PHE A 122 -14.80 7.76 6.91
C PHE A 122 -16.03 7.80 6.01
N GLU A 123 -15.99 8.65 5.00
CA GLU A 123 -17.05 8.82 4.02
C GLU A 123 -16.46 8.72 2.61
N GLU A 124 -16.94 7.79 1.79
CA GLU A 124 -16.54 7.72 0.40
C GLU A 124 -17.25 8.82 -0.40
N ILE A 125 -16.53 9.91 -0.69
CA ILE A 125 -17.07 11.05 -1.44
C ILE A 125 -16.86 10.90 -2.95
N LYS A 126 -15.95 10.04 -3.36
CA LYS A 126 -15.71 9.72 -4.76
C LYS A 126 -15.32 8.25 -4.90
N GLN A 127 -16.10 7.51 -5.66
CA GLN A 127 -15.80 6.12 -5.95
C GLN A 127 -14.60 5.98 -6.88
N ALA A 128 -13.74 5.01 -6.59
CA ALA A 128 -12.63 4.67 -7.48
C ALA A 128 -13.11 3.93 -8.72
N SER A 129 -12.40 4.13 -9.82
CA SER A 129 -12.58 3.34 -11.05
C SER A 129 -11.30 2.60 -11.40
N MET A 130 -11.43 1.51 -12.15
CA MET A 130 -10.30 0.63 -12.45
C MET A 130 -9.30 1.27 -13.40
N TYR A 131 -8.04 1.29 -13.00
CA TYR A 131 -6.89 1.49 -13.88
C TYR A 131 -6.51 0.19 -14.56
N LYS A 132 -5.92 0.30 -15.73
CA LYS A 132 -5.17 -0.81 -16.32
C LYS A 132 -3.72 -0.65 -15.88
N PRO A 133 -3.19 -1.52 -15.00
CA PRO A 133 -1.81 -1.42 -14.56
C PRO A 133 -0.85 -1.47 -15.75
N PHE A 134 0.18 -0.65 -15.71
CA PHE A 134 1.24 -0.72 -16.68
C PHE A 134 2.17 -1.87 -16.29
N PHE A 135 2.04 -3.00 -16.97
CA PHE A 135 2.90 -4.18 -16.79
C PHE A 135 4.38 -3.84 -16.73
N ASP A 136 4.81 -2.94 -17.60
CA ASP A 136 6.16 -2.45 -17.69
C ASP A 136 6.70 -1.88 -16.39
N LEU A 137 5.88 -1.11 -15.69
CA LEU A 137 6.26 -0.48 -14.43
C LEU A 137 6.28 -1.50 -13.30
N PHE A 138 5.34 -2.43 -13.30
CA PHE A 138 5.34 -3.50 -12.32
C PHE A 138 6.61 -4.33 -12.41
N ILE A 139 6.97 -4.86 -13.60
CA ILE A 139 8.16 -5.68 -13.78
C ILE A 139 9.44 -4.90 -13.47
N ARG A 140 9.51 -3.60 -13.81
CA ARG A 140 10.66 -2.75 -13.45
C ARG A 140 10.85 -2.58 -11.95
N ASN A 141 9.76 -2.66 -11.18
CA ASN A 141 9.76 -2.49 -9.73
C ASN A 141 9.98 -3.79 -8.96
N LEU A 142 9.97 -4.95 -9.63
CA LEU A 142 10.37 -6.22 -9.01
C LEU A 142 11.85 -6.18 -8.63
N GLU A 143 12.21 -6.85 -7.55
CA GLU A 143 13.62 -7.08 -7.22
C GLU A 143 14.30 -7.97 -8.28
N MET A 144 15.63 -7.92 -8.36
CA MET A 144 16.37 -8.71 -9.34
C MET A 144 16.10 -10.21 -9.18
N GLU A 145 15.95 -10.69 -7.96
CA GLU A 145 15.63 -12.07 -7.64
C GLU A 145 14.25 -12.46 -8.17
N ASP A 146 13.22 -11.61 -7.95
CA ASP A 146 11.87 -11.86 -8.45
C ASP A 146 11.84 -11.90 -9.98
N VAL A 147 12.60 -11.02 -10.64
CA VAL A 147 12.74 -11.00 -12.10
C VAL A 147 13.40 -12.28 -12.60
N ARG A 148 14.44 -12.78 -11.92
CA ARG A 148 15.09 -14.05 -12.27
C ARG A 148 14.12 -15.22 -12.11
N ASN A 149 13.44 -15.32 -10.99
CA ASN A 149 12.47 -16.39 -10.72
C ASN A 149 11.37 -16.43 -11.79
N LEU A 150 10.84 -15.27 -12.19
CA LEU A 150 9.86 -15.17 -13.27
C LEU A 150 10.45 -15.57 -14.62
N CYS A 151 11.69 -15.20 -14.91
CA CYS A 151 12.39 -15.61 -16.13
C CYS A 151 12.56 -17.13 -16.19
N GLU A 152 13.06 -17.73 -15.12
CA GLU A 152 13.30 -19.18 -15.03
C GLU A 152 11.99 -19.97 -15.13
N ALA A 153 10.93 -19.51 -14.47
CA ALA A 153 9.60 -20.11 -14.59
C ALA A 153 9.02 -20.07 -16.01
N ASN A 154 9.53 -19.16 -16.86
CA ASN A 154 9.13 -19.02 -18.26
C ASN A 154 10.21 -19.52 -19.26
N GLY A 155 11.22 -20.28 -18.79
CA GLY A 155 12.27 -20.83 -19.65
C GLY A 155 13.23 -19.80 -20.23
N ILE A 156 13.32 -18.60 -19.63
CA ILE A 156 14.24 -17.55 -20.06
C ILE A 156 15.56 -17.70 -19.31
N PRO A 157 16.71 -17.86 -20.00
CA PRO A 157 18.01 -17.88 -19.34
C PRO A 157 18.30 -16.61 -18.58
N THR A 158 18.83 -16.73 -17.35
CA THR A 158 19.09 -15.58 -16.47
C THR A 158 20.57 -15.25 -16.30
N ILE A 159 21.46 -16.20 -16.61
CA ILE A 159 22.92 -16.06 -16.45
C ILE A 159 23.46 -15.07 -17.47
N GLY A 160 24.25 -14.11 -17.00
CA GLY A 160 24.88 -13.10 -17.85
C GLY A 160 23.99 -11.90 -18.23
N TYR A 161 22.72 -11.89 -17.80
CA TYR A 161 21.81 -10.79 -18.09
C TYR A 161 21.58 -9.90 -16.87
N ASN A 162 21.56 -8.57 -17.11
CA ASN A 162 21.17 -7.59 -16.10
C ASN A 162 19.63 -7.46 -16.01
N LYS A 163 19.15 -6.80 -14.95
CA LYS A 163 17.72 -6.62 -14.69
C LYS A 163 16.95 -6.03 -15.87
N LYS A 164 17.50 -5.01 -16.54
CA LYS A 164 16.88 -4.35 -17.70
C LYS A 164 16.69 -5.34 -18.86
N GLN A 165 17.68 -6.15 -19.16
CA GLN A 165 17.63 -7.13 -20.24
C GLN A 165 16.60 -8.23 -19.94
N LEU A 166 16.58 -8.74 -18.71
CA LEU A 166 15.59 -9.73 -18.27
C LEU A 166 14.17 -9.16 -18.30
N THR A 167 13.97 -7.95 -17.80
CA THR A 167 12.69 -7.24 -17.84
C THR A 167 12.17 -7.10 -19.28
N MET A 168 13.04 -6.74 -20.23
CA MET A 168 12.63 -6.63 -21.63
C MET A 168 12.17 -7.96 -22.22
N ARG A 169 12.81 -9.06 -21.86
CA ARG A 169 12.43 -10.41 -22.33
C ARG A 169 11.12 -10.87 -21.69
N LEU A 170 10.95 -10.66 -20.38
CA LEU A 170 9.70 -10.99 -19.68
C LEU A 170 8.49 -10.31 -20.30
N LYS A 171 8.59 -9.05 -20.68
CA LYS A 171 7.49 -8.28 -21.27
C LYS A 171 6.85 -8.92 -22.49
N THR A 172 7.60 -9.68 -23.26
CA THR A 172 7.12 -10.31 -24.49
C THR A 172 6.49 -11.68 -24.25
N ILE A 173 6.67 -12.25 -23.07
CA ILE A 173 6.31 -13.66 -22.79
C ILE A 173 5.33 -13.77 -21.61
N ILE A 174 5.45 -12.89 -20.59
CA ILE A 174 4.66 -13.01 -19.37
C ILE A 174 3.17 -12.72 -19.63
N SER A 175 2.32 -13.62 -19.19
CA SER A 175 0.89 -13.41 -19.21
C SER A 175 0.43 -12.50 -18.05
N VAL A 176 -0.79 -11.93 -18.18
CA VAL A 176 -1.44 -11.17 -17.11
C VAL A 176 -1.54 -11.98 -15.80
N GLN A 177 -1.86 -13.27 -15.92
CA GLN A 177 -1.97 -14.16 -14.77
C GLN A 177 -0.64 -14.34 -14.06
N GLN A 178 0.43 -14.63 -14.79
CA GLN A 178 1.77 -14.78 -14.20
C GLN A 178 2.27 -13.50 -13.52
N MET A 179 1.84 -12.33 -14.01
CA MET A 179 2.11 -11.07 -13.33
C MET A 179 1.39 -10.99 -11.99
N TYR A 180 0.10 -11.34 -11.95
CA TYR A 180 -0.65 -11.37 -10.69
C TYR A 180 -0.09 -12.39 -9.71
N ASP A 181 0.37 -13.53 -10.19
CA ASP A 181 1.06 -14.54 -9.37
C ASP A 181 2.37 -13.97 -8.78
N GLY A 182 3.10 -13.15 -9.53
CA GLY A 182 4.28 -12.42 -9.04
C GLY A 182 3.94 -11.38 -7.98
N ILE A 183 2.85 -10.61 -8.16
CA ILE A 183 2.34 -9.68 -7.15
C ILE A 183 1.96 -10.44 -5.88
N ARG A 184 1.23 -11.53 -6.03
CA ARG A 184 0.84 -12.41 -4.93
C ARG A 184 2.06 -12.86 -4.14
N HIS A 185 3.05 -13.42 -4.82
CA HIS A 185 4.26 -13.91 -4.17
C HIS A 185 5.02 -12.80 -3.42
N LYS A 186 5.10 -11.60 -4.03
CA LYS A 186 5.68 -10.43 -3.37
C LYS A 186 4.90 -10.04 -2.12
N LEU A 187 3.58 -9.97 -2.20
CA LEU A 187 2.73 -9.66 -1.04
C LEU A 187 2.84 -10.73 0.05
N GLU A 188 2.89 -12.01 -0.31
CA GLU A 188 3.07 -13.12 0.63
C GLU A 188 4.40 -13.04 1.39
N LYS A 189 5.46 -12.54 0.76
CA LYS A 189 6.74 -12.27 1.44
C LYS A 189 6.64 -11.17 2.51
N TYR A 190 5.76 -10.19 2.29
CA TYR A 190 5.54 -9.06 3.22
C TYR A 190 4.35 -9.30 4.16
N HIS A 191 3.60 -10.35 3.90
CA HIS A 191 2.43 -10.69 4.72
C HIS A 191 2.90 -11.25 6.06
N VAL A 192 2.52 -10.58 7.15
CA VAL A 192 2.76 -11.10 8.48
C VAL A 192 1.93 -12.37 8.63
N LYS A 193 2.58 -13.45 9.05
CA LYS A 193 1.95 -14.71 9.37
C LYS A 193 0.82 -14.49 10.38
N LYS A 194 -0.13 -15.41 10.44
CA LYS A 194 -1.24 -15.37 11.40
C LYS A 194 -0.76 -15.09 12.83
N CYS A 195 -1.46 -14.23 13.53
CA CYS A 195 -1.19 -13.94 14.92
C CYS A 195 -1.22 -15.24 15.75
N PRO A 196 -0.16 -15.57 16.50
CA PRO A 196 -0.12 -16.80 17.29
C PRO A 196 -1.15 -16.82 18.41
N ASN A 197 -1.63 -15.63 18.83
CA ASN A 197 -2.60 -15.53 19.91
C ASN A 197 -4.06 -15.67 19.46
N CYS A 198 -4.45 -15.07 18.33
CA CYS A 198 -5.85 -15.07 17.87
C CYS A 198 -6.05 -15.55 16.43
N GLY A 199 -5.00 -15.92 15.71
CA GLY A 199 -5.08 -16.39 14.33
C GLY A 199 -5.36 -15.30 13.28
N SER A 200 -5.52 -14.04 13.68
CA SER A 200 -5.73 -12.92 12.76
C SER A 200 -4.51 -12.70 11.87
N ASN A 201 -4.76 -12.29 10.65
CA ASN A 201 -3.73 -11.85 9.70
C ASN A 201 -3.61 -10.32 9.64
N LEU A 202 -4.37 -9.59 10.46
CA LEU A 202 -4.37 -8.14 10.52
C LEU A 202 -3.31 -7.64 11.49
N PHE A 203 -2.23 -7.07 10.95
CA PHE A 203 -1.16 -6.47 11.71
C PHE A 203 -0.90 -5.06 11.22
N TYR A 204 -0.42 -4.20 12.11
CA TYR A 204 0.20 -2.94 11.74
C TYR A 204 1.61 -2.89 12.31
N ASN A 205 2.50 -2.20 11.62
CA ASN A 205 3.86 -2.03 12.08
C ASN A 205 3.98 -0.71 12.86
N ARG A 206 4.65 -0.78 14.00
CA ARG A 206 4.98 0.37 14.84
C ARG A 206 6.49 0.47 14.95
N ARG A 207 7.04 1.65 14.71
CA ARG A 207 8.46 1.92 15.00
C ARG A 207 8.60 2.40 16.42
N GLU A 208 9.50 1.77 17.18
CA GLU A 208 9.98 2.23 18.47
C GLU A 208 11.51 2.30 18.43
N GLY A 209 12.05 3.53 18.27
CA GLY A 209 13.48 3.71 18.06
C GLY A 209 13.96 3.10 16.74
N SER A 210 14.92 2.17 16.82
CA SER A 210 15.45 1.42 15.67
C SER A 210 14.59 0.20 15.31
N ASP A 211 13.68 -0.23 16.18
CA ASP A 211 12.97 -1.48 16.05
C ASP A 211 11.61 -1.31 15.38
N THR A 212 11.23 -2.31 14.60
CA THR A 212 9.89 -2.39 14.02
C THR A 212 9.12 -3.46 14.79
N MET A 213 8.04 -3.05 15.45
CA MET A 213 7.12 -3.95 16.11
C MET A 213 5.93 -4.24 15.20
N SER A 214 5.58 -5.51 15.07
CA SER A 214 4.31 -5.91 14.46
C SER A 214 3.28 -6.11 15.57
N VAL A 215 2.19 -5.36 15.52
CA VAL A 215 1.10 -5.41 16.50
C VAL A 215 -0.13 -6.03 15.85
N CYS A 216 -0.65 -7.10 16.46
CA CYS A 216 -1.91 -7.68 16.02
C CYS A 216 -3.06 -6.71 16.30
N PHE A 217 -3.82 -6.44 15.27
CA PHE A 217 -4.89 -5.48 15.32
C PHE A 217 -6.08 -5.92 16.18
N GLU A 218 -6.37 -7.24 16.21
CA GLU A 218 -7.54 -7.76 16.92
C GLU A 218 -7.29 -8.00 18.41
N CYS A 219 -6.12 -8.50 18.78
CA CYS A 219 -5.85 -8.86 20.17
C CYS A 219 -4.74 -8.05 20.84
N GLY A 220 -4.11 -7.13 20.13
CA GLY A 220 -3.01 -6.32 20.65
C GLY A 220 -1.71 -7.09 20.87
N TRP A 221 -1.61 -8.35 20.45
CA TRP A 221 -0.37 -9.11 20.55
C TRP A 221 0.75 -8.41 19.79
N GLU A 222 1.89 -8.23 20.46
CA GLU A 222 3.04 -7.51 19.91
C GLU A 222 4.21 -8.47 19.69
N CYS A 223 4.88 -8.34 18.57
CA CYS A 223 6.14 -9.01 18.26
C CYS A 223 7.17 -7.96 17.88
N ILE A 224 8.28 -7.95 18.60
CA ILE A 224 9.47 -7.22 18.17
C ILE A 224 10.03 -8.02 16.99
N ASN A 225 9.98 -7.44 15.80
CA ASN A 225 10.80 -7.94 14.72
C ASN A 225 12.23 -7.55 15.10
N GLU A 226 12.92 -8.45 15.83
CA GLU A 226 14.34 -8.32 15.99
C GLU A 226 14.90 -8.03 14.61
N ALA A 227 15.63 -6.95 14.49
CA ALA A 227 16.34 -6.55 13.29
C ALA A 227 17.33 -7.67 12.92
N THR A 228 16.81 -8.76 12.39
CA THR A 228 17.62 -9.65 11.57
C THR A 228 17.93 -8.82 10.36
N GLY A 229 18.98 -8.02 10.37
CA GLY A 229 19.65 -7.23 9.33
C GLY A 229 19.10 -7.19 7.91
N LYS A 230 17.91 -7.71 7.69
CA LYS A 230 17.13 -7.65 6.46
C LYS A 230 16.27 -6.41 6.54
N LYS A 231 16.79 -5.33 5.96
CA LYS A 231 15.98 -4.18 5.60
C LYS A 231 14.73 -4.70 4.90
N PHE A 232 13.55 -4.56 5.53
CA PHE A 232 12.28 -4.90 4.91
C PHE A 232 11.97 -3.99 3.70
N PHE A 233 12.80 -2.95 3.50
CA PHE A 233 12.76 -2.06 2.34
C PHE A 233 14.17 -1.52 2.10
N SER A 234 14.85 -2.03 1.12
CA SER A 234 15.96 -1.35 0.44
C SER A 234 15.64 -1.23 -1.04
#